data_5e558c714cc7eed3bbab5b4854b434cc
#
_entry.id   5e558c714cc7eed3bbab5b4854b434cc
#
_cell.length_a   1.000
_cell.length_b   1.000
_cell.length_c   1.000
_cell.angle_alpha   90.00
_cell.angle_beta   90.00
_cell.angle_gamma   90.00
#
_symmetry.space_group_name_H-M   'P 1'
#
loop_
_entity.id
_entity.type
_entity.pdbx_description
1 polymer ?
#
loop_
_entity_poly.entity_id
_entity_poly.type
_entity_poly.pdbx_seq_one_letter_code
_entity_poly.pdbx_strand_id
1 'polypeptide(L)'
;MPAAPRSKPLKRPTQARSKFTVQAIYDAFVRIWNAHGWEGVTTRAVALETGIAVGTLYDYFPDKEALLSGYVRHCIEALLARIDTEAVVPTDIDWRERVRRLVRLTCDTRLEGLPAFDHEMLMLEHRVAEPKHHRRVYDELAERWLRAFAACTDLRPAPSPATLHALLTAAWGGRRYRLLVQPEGDKDDGSNSSSWVREMEAMVMARLQAR
;
A
#
# COMPACT_ATOMS: atom_id res chain seq x y z
N MET A 1 -29.21 -11.26 7.00
CA MET A 1 -28.82 -10.51 8.21
C MET A 1 -27.89 -9.37 7.80
N PRO A 2 -28.05 -8.14 8.26
CA PRO A 2 -27.08 -7.09 7.98
C PRO A 2 -25.73 -7.47 8.58
N ALA A 3 -24.65 -7.36 7.81
CA ALA A 3 -23.30 -7.61 8.30
C ALA A 3 -22.99 -6.65 9.47
N ALA A 4 -22.39 -7.17 10.54
CA ALA A 4 -21.95 -6.34 11.66
C ALA A 4 -21.01 -5.22 11.13
N PRO A 5 -21.10 -4.00 11.71
CA PRO A 5 -20.23 -2.91 11.29
C PRO A 5 -18.77 -3.31 11.48
N ARG A 6 -17.97 -3.19 10.41
CA ARG A 6 -16.54 -3.50 10.43
C ARG A 6 -15.80 -2.58 11.39
N SER A 7 -14.95 -3.17 12.19
CA SER A 7 -14.20 -2.45 13.21
C SER A 7 -13.17 -1.49 12.61
N LYS A 8 -12.99 -0.32 13.23
CA LYS A 8 -12.11 0.77 12.77
C LYS A 8 -11.29 1.32 13.92
N PRO A 9 -10.09 1.89 13.64
CA PRO A 9 -9.35 2.65 14.64
C PRO A 9 -10.19 3.80 15.21
N LEU A 10 -10.18 3.94 16.53
CA LEU A 10 -10.98 4.94 17.24
C LEU A 10 -10.39 6.35 17.18
N LYS A 11 -9.04 6.46 17.18
CA LYS A 11 -8.33 7.74 17.16
C LYS A 11 -7.38 7.79 15.97
N ARG A 12 -7.35 8.92 15.26
CA ARG A 12 -6.28 9.27 14.33
C ARG A 12 -5.23 10.09 15.07
N PRO A 13 -3.97 9.65 15.13
CA PRO A 13 -2.92 10.40 15.81
C PRO A 13 -2.64 11.71 15.08
N THR A 14 -2.86 12.84 15.74
CA THR A 14 -2.55 14.18 15.23
C THR A 14 -1.28 14.77 15.86
N GLN A 15 -1.00 14.38 17.10
CA GLN A 15 0.18 14.85 17.85
C GLN A 15 1.38 13.91 17.65
N ALA A 16 2.59 14.44 17.73
CA ALA A 16 3.83 13.67 17.53
C ALA A 16 3.93 12.45 18.45
N ARG A 17 3.57 12.58 19.73
CA ARG A 17 3.57 11.48 20.71
C ARG A 17 2.60 10.35 20.32
N SER A 18 1.39 10.70 19.87
CA SER A 18 0.40 9.69 19.46
C SER A 18 0.80 9.00 18.16
N LYS A 19 1.46 9.69 17.24
CA LYS A 19 2.03 9.08 16.01
C LYS A 19 3.12 8.07 16.35
N PHE A 20 4.02 8.43 17.29
CA PHE A 20 5.06 7.52 17.75
C PHE A 20 4.47 6.25 18.41
N THR A 21 3.46 6.42 19.28
CA THR A 21 2.76 5.28 19.90
C THR A 21 2.12 4.36 18.86
N VAL A 22 1.42 4.91 17.87
CA VAL A 22 0.78 4.10 16.82
C VAL A 22 1.82 3.41 15.93
N GLN A 23 2.94 4.07 15.63
CA GLN A 23 4.04 3.42 14.89
C GLN A 23 4.60 2.23 15.69
N ALA A 24 4.88 2.40 16.99
CA ALA A 24 5.35 1.32 17.84
C ALA A 24 4.35 0.14 17.92
N ILE A 25 3.04 0.43 17.91
CA ILE A 25 1.99 -0.60 17.84
C ILE A 25 2.05 -1.36 16.50
N TYR A 26 2.21 -0.66 15.37
CA TYR A 26 2.34 -1.32 14.07
C TYR A 26 3.62 -2.16 13.95
N ASP A 27 4.74 -1.68 14.49
CA ASP A 27 5.99 -2.44 14.51
C ASP A 27 5.85 -3.73 15.35
N ALA A 28 5.17 -3.65 16.51
CA ALA A 28 4.87 -4.82 17.32
C ALA A 28 3.91 -5.78 16.62
N PHE A 29 2.87 -5.26 15.97
CA PHE A 29 1.94 -6.04 15.14
C PHE A 29 2.70 -6.85 14.08
N VAL A 30 3.60 -6.22 13.33
CA VAL A 30 4.38 -6.90 12.27
C VAL A 30 5.31 -7.96 12.87
N ARG A 31 5.95 -7.72 14.02
CA ARG A 31 6.78 -8.75 14.67
C ARG A 31 5.97 -9.99 15.06
N ILE A 32 4.80 -9.78 15.67
CA ILE A 32 3.90 -10.89 16.06
C ILE A 32 3.37 -11.59 14.81
N TRP A 33 2.97 -10.83 13.78
CA TRP A 33 2.52 -11.37 12.51
C TRP A 33 3.56 -12.30 11.87
N ASN A 34 4.80 -11.83 11.76
CA ASN A 34 5.89 -12.61 11.15
C ASN A 34 6.25 -13.86 11.95
N ALA A 35 6.08 -13.84 13.28
CA ALA A 35 6.42 -14.95 14.15
C ALA A 35 5.29 -15.98 14.29
N HIS A 36 4.03 -15.53 14.28
CA HIS A 36 2.88 -16.34 14.72
C HIS A 36 1.65 -16.21 13.81
N GLY A 37 1.73 -15.49 12.69
CA GLY A 37 0.60 -15.25 11.79
C GLY A 37 -0.58 -14.52 12.44
N TRP A 38 -1.71 -14.50 11.74
CA TRP A 38 -2.95 -13.85 12.22
C TRP A 38 -3.47 -14.40 13.55
N GLU A 39 -3.35 -15.68 13.79
CA GLU A 39 -3.83 -16.30 15.02
C GLU A 39 -3.04 -15.85 16.26
N GLY A 40 -1.76 -15.54 16.10
CA GLY A 40 -0.93 -14.97 17.18
C GLY A 40 -1.23 -13.50 17.47
N VAL A 41 -1.84 -12.78 16.55
CA VAL A 41 -2.19 -11.37 16.74
C VAL A 41 -3.39 -11.24 17.68
N THR A 42 -3.14 -10.71 18.87
CA THR A 42 -4.16 -10.29 19.82
C THR A 42 -3.84 -8.89 20.35
N THR A 43 -4.84 -8.12 20.73
CA THR A 43 -4.62 -6.78 21.34
C THR A 43 -3.73 -6.86 22.58
N ARG A 44 -3.85 -7.93 23.37
CA ARG A 44 -3.02 -8.16 24.56
C ARG A 44 -1.56 -8.46 24.17
N ALA A 45 -1.32 -9.32 23.19
CA ALA A 45 0.02 -9.65 22.71
C ALA A 45 0.72 -8.40 22.16
N VAL A 46 0.00 -7.60 21.36
CA VAL A 46 0.54 -6.36 20.79
C VAL A 46 0.84 -5.31 21.87
N ALA A 47 -0.03 -5.16 22.88
CA ALA A 47 0.23 -4.25 24.00
C ALA A 47 1.46 -4.66 24.80
N LEU A 48 1.62 -5.97 25.07
CA LEU A 48 2.78 -6.52 25.76
C LEU A 48 4.07 -6.30 24.95
N GLU A 49 4.06 -6.62 23.68
CA GLU A 49 5.21 -6.47 22.77
C GLU A 49 5.61 -4.99 22.60
N THR A 50 4.63 -4.07 22.61
CA THR A 50 4.87 -2.63 22.53
C THR A 50 5.36 -2.04 23.87
N GLY A 51 5.11 -2.72 24.98
CA GLY A 51 5.38 -2.22 26.34
C GLY A 51 4.38 -1.16 26.82
N ILE A 52 3.18 -1.10 26.24
CA ILE A 52 2.12 -0.17 26.67
C ILE A 52 1.02 -0.88 27.47
N ALA A 53 0.27 -0.12 28.26
CA ALA A 53 -0.91 -0.67 28.93
C ALA A 53 -1.97 -1.11 27.91
N VAL A 54 -2.63 -2.24 28.15
CA VAL A 54 -3.70 -2.75 27.28
C VAL A 54 -4.81 -1.72 27.08
N GLY A 55 -5.15 -0.96 28.12
CA GLY A 55 -6.13 0.16 28.03
C GLY A 55 -5.69 1.24 27.04
N THR A 56 -4.39 1.55 27.00
CA THR A 56 -3.85 2.51 26.02
C THR A 56 -4.00 1.99 24.59
N LEU A 57 -3.81 0.69 24.34
CA LEU A 57 -4.03 0.11 23.02
C LEU A 57 -5.50 0.20 22.62
N TYR A 58 -6.42 -0.11 23.51
CA TYR A 58 -7.86 0.00 23.25
C TYR A 58 -8.32 1.43 22.96
N ASP A 59 -7.61 2.46 23.41
CA ASP A 59 -7.88 3.84 23.02
C ASP A 59 -7.69 4.09 21.51
N TYR A 60 -6.87 3.30 20.83
CA TYR A 60 -6.62 3.38 19.38
C TYR A 60 -7.34 2.30 18.59
N PHE A 61 -7.30 1.07 19.06
CA PHE A 61 -7.77 -0.11 18.34
C PHE A 61 -8.64 -0.97 19.26
N PRO A 62 -9.98 -0.99 19.06
CA PRO A 62 -10.90 -1.74 19.91
C PRO A 62 -10.75 -3.26 19.80
N ASP A 63 -10.18 -3.76 18.69
CA ASP A 63 -9.96 -5.17 18.42
C ASP A 63 -8.84 -5.37 17.39
N LYS A 64 -8.50 -6.62 17.09
CA LYS A 64 -7.43 -6.96 16.14
C LYS A 64 -7.80 -6.64 14.68
N GLU A 65 -9.07 -6.65 14.35
CA GLU A 65 -9.58 -6.24 13.04
C GLU A 65 -9.37 -4.74 12.80
N ALA A 66 -9.64 -3.91 13.82
CA ALA A 66 -9.35 -2.48 13.75
C ALA A 66 -7.85 -2.21 13.62
N LEU A 67 -7.01 -3.00 14.29
CA LEU A 67 -5.56 -2.91 14.17
C LEU A 67 -5.10 -3.24 12.76
N LEU A 68 -5.59 -4.35 12.17
CA LEU A 68 -5.30 -4.71 10.78
C LEU A 68 -5.79 -3.62 9.81
N SER A 69 -7.01 -3.11 9.99
CA SER A 69 -7.56 -2.02 9.17
C SER A 69 -6.67 -0.78 9.21
N GLY A 70 -6.20 -0.40 10.41
CA GLY A 70 -5.28 0.72 10.59
C GLY A 70 -3.93 0.47 9.94
N TYR A 71 -3.39 -0.74 10.06
CA TYR A 71 -2.11 -1.11 9.46
C TYR A 71 -2.18 -1.12 7.93
N VAL A 72 -3.24 -1.69 7.32
CA VAL A 72 -3.45 -1.63 5.86
C VAL A 72 -3.48 -0.17 5.38
N ARG A 73 -4.18 0.70 6.11
CA ARG A 73 -4.20 2.13 5.79
C ARG A 73 -2.81 2.77 5.91
N HIS A 74 -2.04 2.41 6.92
CA HIS A 74 -0.65 2.85 7.10
C HIS A 74 0.23 2.44 5.92
N CYS A 75 0.13 1.20 5.42
CA CYS A 75 0.85 0.75 4.22
C CYS A 75 0.50 1.61 2.99
N ILE A 76 -0.77 1.92 2.79
CA ILE A 76 -1.22 2.77 1.68
C ILE A 76 -0.68 4.21 1.83
N GLU A 77 -0.76 4.80 3.02
CA GLU A 77 -0.26 6.16 3.27
C GLU A 77 1.26 6.25 3.05
N ALA A 78 2.01 5.24 3.46
CA ALA A 78 3.44 5.16 3.21
C ALA A 78 3.76 5.07 1.71
N LEU A 79 3.03 4.24 0.97
CA LEU A 79 3.16 4.12 -0.49
C LEU A 79 2.84 5.45 -1.20
N LEU A 80 1.74 6.10 -0.84
CA LEU A 80 1.34 7.38 -1.43
C LEU A 80 2.38 8.47 -1.16
N ALA A 81 2.91 8.55 0.06
CA ALA A 81 3.98 9.48 0.41
C ALA A 81 5.25 9.21 -0.40
N ARG A 82 5.60 7.94 -0.62
CA ARG A 82 6.75 7.53 -1.43
C ARG A 82 6.56 7.90 -2.91
N ILE A 83 5.37 7.73 -3.46
CA ILE A 83 5.04 8.19 -4.82
C ILE A 83 5.17 9.70 -4.92
N ASP A 84 4.67 10.45 -3.95
CA ASP A 84 4.80 11.91 -3.94
C ASP A 84 6.29 12.33 -3.96
N THR A 85 7.14 11.74 -3.11
CA THR A 85 8.56 12.10 -3.00
C THR A 85 9.42 11.66 -4.18
N GLU A 86 9.17 10.48 -4.78
CA GLU A 86 10.04 9.91 -5.82
C GLU A 86 9.54 10.18 -7.24
N ALA A 87 8.23 10.34 -7.45
CA ALA A 87 7.66 10.45 -8.78
C ALA A 87 6.89 11.76 -9.05
N VAL A 88 6.35 12.45 -8.04
CA VAL A 88 5.59 13.69 -8.25
C VAL A 88 6.48 14.92 -8.07
N VAL A 89 7.15 15.04 -6.94
CA VAL A 89 7.92 16.23 -6.54
C VAL A 89 9.19 16.49 -7.37
N PRO A 90 10.00 15.49 -7.77
CA PRO A 90 11.25 15.75 -8.48
C PRO A 90 11.04 16.54 -9.78
N THR A 91 11.86 17.56 -10.02
CA THR A 91 11.81 18.43 -11.20
C THR A 91 12.97 18.20 -12.18
N ASP A 92 13.98 17.44 -11.77
CA ASP A 92 15.25 17.19 -12.44
C ASP A 92 15.31 15.83 -13.15
N ILE A 93 14.17 15.17 -13.30
CA ILE A 93 14.07 13.87 -13.98
C ILE A 93 13.21 13.99 -15.25
N ASP A 94 13.60 13.26 -16.31
CA ASP A 94 12.80 13.17 -17.53
C ASP A 94 11.54 12.32 -17.34
N TRP A 95 10.63 12.37 -18.32
CA TRP A 95 9.38 11.64 -18.23
C TRP A 95 9.58 10.11 -18.14
N ARG A 96 10.63 9.57 -18.78
CA ARG A 96 10.90 8.11 -18.75
C ARG A 96 11.28 7.65 -17.36
N GLU A 97 12.18 8.38 -16.72
CA GLU A 97 12.60 8.08 -15.36
C GLU A 97 11.44 8.25 -14.37
N ARG A 98 10.64 9.31 -14.52
CA ARG A 98 9.44 9.53 -13.71
C ARG A 98 8.45 8.38 -13.83
N VAL A 99 8.17 7.93 -15.04
CA VAL A 99 7.27 6.81 -15.31
C VAL A 99 7.83 5.49 -14.76
N ARG A 100 9.13 5.21 -14.91
CA ARG A 100 9.75 4.03 -14.29
C ARG A 100 9.56 4.00 -12.79
N ARG A 101 9.86 5.11 -12.10
CA ARG A 101 9.65 5.22 -10.64
C ARG A 101 8.20 4.99 -10.27
N LEU A 102 7.27 5.63 -10.96
CA LEU A 102 5.84 5.52 -10.71
C LEU A 102 5.33 4.09 -10.89
N VAL A 103 5.72 3.42 -11.99
CA VAL A 103 5.35 2.03 -12.27
C VAL A 103 5.96 1.11 -11.23
N ARG A 104 7.25 1.22 -10.93
CA ARG A 104 7.92 0.42 -9.89
C ARG A 104 7.21 0.54 -8.55
N LEU A 105 6.97 1.77 -8.07
CA LEU A 105 6.28 2.01 -6.80
C LEU A 105 4.86 1.42 -6.78
N THR A 106 4.16 1.47 -7.89
CA THR A 106 2.78 0.95 -7.97
C THR A 106 2.72 -0.57 -8.11
N CYS A 107 3.68 -1.18 -8.81
CA CYS A 107 3.66 -2.61 -9.16
C CYS A 107 4.42 -3.51 -8.20
N ASP A 108 5.52 -3.00 -7.59
CA ASP A 108 6.37 -3.81 -6.74
C ASP A 108 5.69 -4.11 -5.39
N THR A 109 5.72 -5.38 -5.00
CA THR A 109 5.14 -5.86 -3.75
C THR A 109 6.12 -5.79 -2.57
N ARG A 110 7.42 -5.55 -2.84
CA ARG A 110 8.51 -5.63 -1.85
C ARG A 110 9.43 -4.42 -1.91
N LEU A 111 8.84 -3.24 -1.81
CA LEU A 111 9.62 -2.01 -1.77
C LEU A 111 10.34 -1.87 -0.44
N GLU A 112 11.66 -1.82 -0.49
CA GLU A 112 12.48 -1.57 0.70
C GLU A 112 12.10 -0.23 1.37
N GLY A 113 12.02 -0.24 2.69
CA GLY A 113 11.66 0.93 3.49
C GLY A 113 10.16 1.24 3.53
N LEU A 114 9.30 0.42 2.91
CA LEU A 114 7.85 0.49 3.09
C LEU A 114 7.37 -0.58 4.08
N PRO A 115 6.25 -0.33 4.80
CA PRO A 115 5.61 -1.34 5.63
C PRO A 115 5.27 -2.59 4.81
N ALA A 116 5.56 -3.77 5.37
CA ALA A 116 5.28 -5.04 4.73
C ALA A 116 3.78 -5.28 4.57
N PHE A 117 3.37 -5.74 3.39
CA PHE A 117 2.01 -6.18 3.11
C PHE A 117 2.08 -7.44 2.26
N ASP A 118 1.65 -8.56 2.81
CA ASP A 118 1.81 -9.87 2.22
C ASP A 118 0.49 -10.49 1.71
N HIS A 119 0.58 -11.72 1.19
CA HIS A 119 -0.55 -12.49 0.71
C HIS A 119 -1.60 -12.72 1.79
N GLU A 120 -1.21 -13.10 3.01
CA GLU A 120 -2.14 -13.42 4.10
C GLU A 120 -2.90 -12.16 4.54
N MET A 121 -2.24 -11.01 4.63
CA MET A 121 -2.90 -9.72 4.89
C MET A 121 -3.92 -9.38 3.80
N LEU A 122 -3.59 -9.65 2.52
CA LEU A 122 -4.52 -9.46 1.40
C LEU A 122 -5.75 -10.37 1.53
N MET A 123 -5.56 -11.64 1.91
CA MET A 123 -6.67 -12.58 2.10
C MET A 123 -7.60 -12.17 3.24
N LEU A 124 -7.07 -11.50 4.27
CA LEU A 124 -7.86 -10.99 5.40
C LEU A 124 -8.50 -9.62 5.14
N GLU A 125 -8.13 -8.94 4.05
CA GLU A 125 -8.62 -7.58 3.76
C GLU A 125 -10.15 -7.49 3.69
N HIS A 126 -10.83 -8.57 3.24
CA HIS A 126 -12.29 -8.64 3.19
C HIS A 126 -12.96 -8.49 4.56
N ARG A 127 -12.25 -8.75 5.67
CA ARG A 127 -12.76 -8.57 7.04
C ARG A 127 -12.80 -7.09 7.43
N VAL A 128 -11.92 -6.27 6.88
CA VAL A 128 -11.67 -4.91 7.35
C VAL A 128 -11.91 -3.83 6.30
N ALA A 129 -11.98 -4.18 5.01
CA ALA A 129 -12.20 -3.23 3.92
C ALA A 129 -13.56 -3.42 3.24
N GLU A 130 -14.26 -2.32 2.99
CA GLU A 130 -15.48 -2.24 2.22
C GLU A 130 -15.17 -1.67 0.81
N PRO A 131 -16.06 -1.83 -0.20
CA PRO A 131 -15.84 -1.27 -1.53
C PRO A 131 -15.47 0.22 -1.56
N LYS A 132 -16.02 1.02 -0.65
CA LYS A 132 -15.68 2.45 -0.52
C LYS A 132 -14.22 2.70 -0.12
N HIS A 133 -13.58 1.78 0.64
CA HIS A 133 -12.18 1.90 1.02
C HIS A 133 -11.27 1.60 -0.19
N HIS A 134 -11.60 0.59 -0.98
CA HIS A 134 -10.90 0.30 -2.24
C HIS A 134 -11.03 1.45 -3.24
N ARG A 135 -12.23 2.03 -3.36
CA ARG A 135 -12.47 3.20 -4.20
C ARG A 135 -11.58 4.36 -3.76
N ARG A 136 -11.57 4.66 -2.47
CA ARG A 136 -10.73 5.73 -1.93
C ARG A 136 -9.25 5.53 -2.24
N VAL A 137 -8.71 4.32 -2.04
CA VAL A 137 -7.30 4.01 -2.36
C VAL A 137 -7.03 4.22 -3.84
N TYR A 138 -7.94 3.76 -4.71
CA TYR A 138 -7.82 3.96 -6.14
C TYR A 138 -7.81 5.45 -6.52
N ASP A 139 -8.73 6.23 -5.96
CA ASP A 139 -8.83 7.68 -6.24
C ASP A 139 -7.56 8.42 -5.75
N GLU A 140 -7.04 8.09 -4.59
CA GLU A 140 -5.78 8.64 -4.05
C GLU A 140 -4.56 8.28 -4.92
N LEU A 141 -4.49 7.07 -5.46
CA LEU A 141 -3.46 6.65 -6.43
C LEU A 141 -3.62 7.37 -7.77
N ALA A 142 -4.85 7.45 -8.28
CA ALA A 142 -5.15 8.13 -9.54
C ALA A 142 -4.74 9.61 -9.49
N GLU A 143 -4.98 10.29 -8.38
CA GLU A 143 -4.53 11.67 -8.18
C GLU A 143 -3.00 11.79 -8.32
N ARG A 144 -2.22 10.90 -7.69
CA ARG A 144 -0.75 10.90 -7.78
C ARG A 144 -0.27 10.60 -9.20
N TRP A 145 -0.90 9.65 -9.86
CA TRP A 145 -0.59 9.35 -11.26
C TRP A 145 -0.83 10.57 -12.16
N LEU A 146 -1.99 11.21 -12.06
CA LEU A 146 -2.31 12.43 -12.82
C LEU A 146 -1.30 13.54 -12.54
N ARG A 147 -0.93 13.77 -11.28
CA ARG A 147 0.08 14.77 -10.89
C ARG A 147 1.48 14.43 -11.43
N ALA A 148 1.90 13.17 -11.35
CA ALA A 148 3.18 12.73 -11.88
C ALA A 148 3.24 12.93 -13.40
N PHE A 149 2.18 12.60 -14.14
CA PHE A 149 2.12 12.82 -15.57
C PHE A 149 1.98 14.29 -15.97
N ALA A 150 1.31 15.11 -15.18
CA ALA A 150 1.28 16.58 -15.37
C ALA A 150 2.68 17.20 -15.25
N ALA A 151 3.56 16.60 -14.43
CA ALA A 151 4.95 17.03 -14.30
C ALA A 151 5.87 16.55 -15.45
N CYS A 152 5.39 15.68 -16.38
CA CYS A 152 6.11 15.23 -17.57
C CYS A 152 5.98 16.26 -18.71
N THR A 153 6.62 17.43 -18.60
CA THR A 153 6.53 18.50 -19.60
C THR A 153 7.18 18.13 -20.94
N ASP A 154 8.07 17.15 -20.93
CA ASP A 154 8.83 16.61 -22.05
C ASP A 154 8.13 15.39 -22.72
N LEU A 155 6.97 14.93 -22.24
CA LEU A 155 6.17 13.87 -22.86
C LEU A 155 5.13 14.48 -23.83
N ARG A 156 5.31 14.24 -25.11
CA ARG A 156 4.41 14.74 -26.17
C ARG A 156 4.04 13.63 -27.15
N PRO A 157 2.74 13.46 -27.46
CA PRO A 157 1.59 14.11 -26.82
C PRO A 157 1.37 13.61 -25.39
N ALA A 158 0.75 14.44 -24.55
CA ALA A 158 0.37 14.01 -23.20
C ALA A 158 -0.72 12.93 -23.29
N PRO A 159 -0.63 11.86 -22.46
CA PRO A 159 -1.66 10.82 -22.43
C PRO A 159 -2.99 11.34 -21.91
N SER A 160 -4.10 10.79 -22.41
CA SER A 160 -5.42 11.15 -21.91
C SER A 160 -5.65 10.64 -20.48
N PRO A 161 -6.52 11.28 -19.67
CA PRO A 161 -6.91 10.75 -18.37
C PRO A 161 -7.41 9.31 -18.43
N ALA A 162 -8.18 8.94 -19.46
CA ALA A 162 -8.65 7.58 -19.67
C ALA A 162 -7.49 6.58 -19.84
N THR A 163 -6.44 6.96 -20.60
CA THR A 163 -5.22 6.15 -20.73
C THR A 163 -4.55 5.97 -19.37
N LEU A 164 -4.41 7.04 -18.58
CA LEU A 164 -3.76 6.98 -17.26
C LEU A 164 -4.53 6.10 -16.29
N HIS A 165 -5.86 6.19 -16.26
CA HIS A 165 -6.70 5.31 -15.45
C HIS A 165 -6.57 3.84 -15.87
N ALA A 166 -6.50 3.55 -17.17
CA ALA A 166 -6.32 2.18 -17.66
C ALA A 166 -4.94 1.62 -17.23
N LEU A 167 -3.87 2.40 -17.38
CA LEU A 167 -2.52 2.01 -16.97
C LEU A 167 -2.42 1.81 -15.45
N LEU A 168 -3.00 2.70 -14.64
CA LEU A 168 -3.07 2.54 -13.20
C LEU A 168 -3.84 1.27 -12.81
N THR A 169 -5.00 1.04 -13.45
CA THR A 169 -5.80 -0.16 -13.17
C THR A 169 -5.01 -1.44 -13.47
N ALA A 170 -4.28 -1.48 -14.59
CA ALA A 170 -3.42 -2.61 -14.92
C ALA A 170 -2.28 -2.79 -13.90
N ALA A 171 -1.59 -1.72 -13.54
CA ALA A 171 -0.47 -1.74 -12.59
C ALA A 171 -0.92 -2.15 -11.18
N TRP A 172 -1.92 -1.46 -10.62
CA TRP A 172 -2.42 -1.73 -9.28
C TRP A 172 -3.18 -3.05 -9.17
N GLY A 173 -4.02 -3.35 -10.16
CA GLY A 173 -4.74 -4.62 -10.25
C GLY A 173 -3.79 -5.79 -10.40
N GLY A 174 -2.78 -5.67 -11.26
CA GLY A 174 -1.74 -6.67 -11.46
C GLY A 174 -0.93 -6.94 -10.19
N ARG A 175 -0.50 -5.90 -9.44
CA ARG A 175 0.13 -6.06 -8.13
C ARG A 175 -0.73 -6.90 -7.17
N ARG A 176 -2.01 -6.55 -7.06
CA ARG A 176 -2.94 -7.25 -6.15
C ARG A 176 -3.16 -8.70 -6.59
N TYR A 177 -3.36 -8.93 -7.88
CA TYR A 177 -3.55 -10.28 -8.42
C TYR A 177 -2.30 -11.14 -8.22
N ARG A 178 -1.12 -10.59 -8.40
CA ARG A 178 0.13 -11.32 -8.12
C ARG A 178 0.27 -11.73 -6.67
N LEU A 179 -0.05 -10.83 -5.72
CA LEU A 179 -0.10 -11.21 -4.30
C LEU A 179 -1.13 -12.32 -4.04
N LEU A 180 -2.28 -12.28 -4.73
CA LEU A 180 -3.35 -13.26 -4.56
C LEU A 180 -2.96 -14.67 -5.05
N VAL A 181 -2.20 -14.75 -6.16
CA VAL A 181 -1.82 -16.04 -6.77
C VAL A 181 -0.44 -16.54 -6.34
N GLN A 182 0.23 -15.83 -5.45
CA GLN A 182 1.54 -16.24 -4.93
C GLN A 182 1.38 -17.54 -4.14
N PRO A 183 2.17 -18.61 -4.44
CA PRO A 183 2.10 -19.84 -3.69
C PRO A 183 2.39 -19.66 -2.21
N GLU A 184 1.66 -20.38 -1.36
CA GLU A 184 1.95 -20.42 0.07
C GLU A 184 3.36 -20.94 0.32
N GLY A 185 4.17 -20.20 1.11
CA GLY A 185 5.55 -20.58 1.43
C GLY A 185 6.59 -20.25 0.35
N ASP A 186 6.17 -19.76 -0.81
CA ASP A 186 7.08 -19.23 -1.81
C ASP A 186 7.69 -17.91 -1.28
N LYS A 187 8.86 -18.03 -0.68
CA LYS A 187 9.72 -16.88 -0.47
C LYS A 187 10.26 -16.50 -1.84
N ASP A 188 9.39 -15.81 -2.61
CA ASP A 188 9.83 -15.17 -3.85
C ASP A 188 11.19 -14.51 -3.58
N ASP A 189 12.24 -15.02 -4.21
CA ASP A 189 13.61 -14.50 -4.08
C ASP A 189 13.77 -13.08 -4.67
N GLY A 190 12.64 -12.44 -5.01
CA GLY A 190 12.58 -11.12 -5.65
C GLY A 190 12.73 -11.18 -7.17
N SER A 191 13.14 -12.30 -7.75
CA SER A 191 13.36 -12.42 -9.20
C SER A 191 12.07 -12.28 -10.00
N ASN A 192 11.01 -12.89 -9.50
CA ASN A 192 9.69 -12.88 -10.13
C ASN A 192 9.00 -11.51 -10.02
N SER A 193 9.12 -10.82 -8.88
CA SER A 193 8.63 -9.45 -8.72
C SER A 193 9.36 -8.47 -9.65
N SER A 194 10.69 -8.58 -9.73
CA SER A 194 11.51 -7.76 -10.61
C SER A 194 11.19 -7.99 -12.09
N SER A 195 10.87 -9.23 -12.49
CA SER A 195 10.45 -9.55 -13.87
C SER A 195 9.11 -8.89 -14.20
N TRP A 196 8.13 -9.00 -13.32
CA TRP A 196 6.82 -8.37 -13.49
C TRP A 196 6.92 -6.84 -13.61
N VAL A 197 7.70 -6.20 -12.73
CA VAL A 197 7.89 -4.75 -12.77
C VAL A 197 8.49 -4.32 -14.10
N ARG A 198 9.52 -5.03 -14.59
CA ARG A 198 10.15 -4.74 -15.90
C ARG A 198 9.16 -4.87 -17.07
N GLU A 199 8.34 -5.92 -17.08
CA GLU A 199 7.33 -6.10 -18.13
C GLU A 199 6.26 -5.00 -18.07
N MET A 200 5.80 -4.63 -16.88
CA MET A 200 4.88 -3.50 -16.73
C MET A 200 5.48 -2.18 -17.18
N GLU A 201 6.75 -1.92 -16.85
CA GLU A 201 7.47 -0.75 -17.36
C GLU A 201 7.52 -0.75 -18.89
N ALA A 202 7.88 -1.88 -19.51
CA ALA A 202 7.93 -2.01 -20.96
C ALA A 202 6.56 -1.75 -21.61
N MET A 203 5.49 -2.35 -21.08
CA MET A 203 4.13 -2.15 -21.59
C MET A 203 3.67 -0.70 -21.46
N VAL A 204 3.92 -0.05 -20.31
CA VAL A 204 3.55 1.35 -20.10
C VAL A 204 4.35 2.25 -21.05
N MET A 205 5.66 2.03 -21.19
CA MET A 205 6.52 2.80 -22.09
C MET A 205 6.07 2.65 -23.56
N ALA A 206 5.81 1.42 -24.02
CA ALA A 206 5.32 1.16 -25.36
C ALA A 206 3.98 1.90 -25.61
N ARG A 207 3.05 1.86 -24.66
CA ARG A 207 1.75 2.55 -24.79
C ARG A 207 1.91 4.07 -24.86
N LEU A 208 2.86 4.65 -24.12
CA LEU A 208 3.09 6.10 -24.10
C LEU A 208 3.86 6.57 -25.36
N GLN A 209 4.59 5.69 -26.03
CA GLN A 209 5.33 5.97 -27.25
C GLN A 209 4.48 5.67 -28.52
N ALA A 210 3.45 4.85 -28.41
CA ALA A 210 2.53 4.58 -29.51
C ALA A 210 1.73 5.85 -29.84
N ARG A 211 1.84 6.29 -31.09
CA ARG A 211 1.13 7.44 -31.67
C ARG A 211 -0.33 7.12 -31.98
#